data_12f2b776761762a2b0bc605f61945270
#
_entry.id   12f2b776761762a2b0bc605f61945270
#
_cell.length_a   1.000
_cell.length_b   1.000
_cell.length_c   1.000
_cell.angle_alpha   90.00
_cell.angle_beta   90.00
_cell.angle_gamma   90.00
#
_symmetry.space_group_name_H-M   'P 1'
#
loop_
_entity.id
_entity.type
_entity.pdbx_description
1 polymer ?
#
loop_
_entity_poly.entity_id
_entity_poly.type
_entity_poly.pdbx_seq_one_letter_code
_entity_poly.pdbx_strand_id
1 'polypeptide(L)'
;LLDAYHLWAGSGGLVRDPYLRSFGSFEDLQQLAEDAADPELRHLVRVVEDYGGRVPALVEQIRSRHVALDKAAWSDFDGVFFSTAHKAKGLEFDQVWLADDFMRFFEDGRELTADEVDQADVNLLYVALTRAKASVRLCESFDEWLSYRRLRPR
;
A
#
# COMPACT_ATOMS: atom_id res chain seq x y z
N LEU A 1 1.27 9.29 10.30
CA LEU A 1 -0.19 9.35 10.21
C LEU A 1 -0.83 10.13 11.37
N LEU A 2 -0.52 9.81 12.65
CA LEU A 2 -1.06 10.55 13.79
C LEU A 2 -0.69 12.03 13.76
N ASP A 3 0.51 12.38 13.33
CA ASP A 3 0.93 13.76 13.23
C ASP A 3 0.15 14.55 12.15
N ALA A 4 -0.12 13.92 10.99
CA ALA A 4 -0.99 14.51 9.97
C ALA A 4 -2.44 14.65 10.46
N TYR A 5 -2.94 13.67 11.22
CA TYR A 5 -4.24 13.79 11.90
C TYR A 5 -4.26 14.98 12.89
N HIS A 6 -3.18 15.20 13.65
CA HIS A 6 -3.12 16.33 14.59
C HIS A 6 -3.12 17.69 13.89
N LEU A 7 -2.51 17.79 12.70
CA LEU A 7 -2.65 18.98 11.86
C LEU A 7 -4.10 19.18 11.43
N TRP A 8 -4.74 18.12 10.90
CA TRP A 8 -6.14 18.16 10.47
C TRP A 8 -7.12 18.52 11.60
N ALA A 9 -6.86 18.01 12.80
CA ALA A 9 -7.69 18.30 13.98
C ALA A 9 -7.39 19.66 14.64
N GLY A 10 -6.55 20.50 14.06
CA GLY A 10 -6.15 21.78 14.64
C GLY A 10 -5.30 21.65 15.91
N SER A 11 -4.70 20.50 16.15
CA SER A 11 -3.93 20.20 17.35
C SER A 11 -2.42 20.19 17.07
N GLY A 12 -1.92 21.20 16.36
CA GLY A 12 -0.52 21.31 15.90
C GLY A 12 0.53 21.15 17.00
N GLY A 13 0.20 21.49 18.26
CA GLY A 13 1.09 21.29 19.41
C GLY A 13 1.39 19.80 19.72
N LEU A 14 0.60 18.86 19.20
CA LEU A 14 0.78 17.42 19.34
C LEU A 14 1.57 16.77 18.20
N VAL A 15 1.88 17.53 17.16
CA VAL A 15 2.71 17.08 16.03
C VAL A 15 4.14 16.89 16.50
N ARG A 16 4.66 15.67 16.40
CA ARG A 16 6.01 15.31 16.86
C ARG A 16 7.03 15.33 15.73
N ASP A 17 6.62 14.94 14.55
CA ASP A 17 7.47 14.94 13.37
C ASP A 17 7.90 16.37 12.99
N PRO A 18 9.21 16.66 12.93
CA PRO A 18 9.69 18.02 12.64
C PRO A 18 9.28 18.53 11.26
N TYR A 19 9.21 17.64 10.27
CA TYR A 19 8.79 17.98 8.92
C TYR A 19 7.31 18.34 8.89
N LEU A 20 6.42 17.49 9.45
CA LEU A 20 5.00 17.78 9.52
C LEU A 20 4.68 19.00 10.40
N ARG A 21 5.49 19.25 11.43
CA ARG A 21 5.36 20.45 12.28
C ARG A 21 5.67 21.76 11.54
N SER A 22 6.46 21.70 10.46
CA SER A 22 6.78 22.90 9.65
C SER A 22 5.60 23.44 8.86
N PHE A 23 4.54 22.63 8.69
CA PHE A 23 3.28 23.07 8.07
C PHE A 23 2.43 23.83 9.07
N GLY A 24 1.93 24.99 8.65
CA GLY A 24 1.05 25.81 9.48
C GLY A 24 -0.34 25.24 9.64
N SER A 25 -0.79 24.45 8.64
CA SER A 25 -2.13 23.86 8.55
C SER A 25 -2.13 22.53 7.80
N PHE A 26 -3.26 21.83 7.86
CA PHE A 26 -3.45 20.61 7.06
C PHE A 26 -3.60 20.95 5.58
N GLU A 27 -4.18 22.10 5.26
CA GLU A 27 -4.30 22.63 3.90
C GLU A 27 -2.94 22.86 3.24
N ASP A 28 -1.95 23.34 3.99
CA ASP A 28 -0.57 23.52 3.48
C ASP A 28 0.04 22.15 3.12
N LEU A 29 -0.22 21.12 3.93
CA LEU A 29 0.22 19.74 3.66
C LEU A 29 -0.48 19.16 2.41
N GLN A 30 -1.78 19.41 2.25
CA GLN A 30 -2.54 18.98 1.06
C GLN A 30 -1.98 19.64 -0.21
N GLN A 31 -1.78 20.96 -0.17
CA GLN A 31 -1.25 21.69 -1.32
C GLN A 31 0.13 21.17 -1.74
N LEU A 32 1.00 20.93 -0.77
CA LEU A 32 2.33 20.38 -1.09
C LEU A 32 2.23 18.95 -1.67
N ALA A 33 1.34 18.12 -1.12
CA ALA A 33 1.15 16.75 -1.59
C ALA A 33 0.68 16.71 -3.07
N GLU A 34 -0.11 17.70 -3.48
CA GLU A 34 -0.54 17.86 -4.87
C GLU A 34 0.60 18.40 -5.75
N ASP A 35 1.24 19.49 -5.33
CA ASP A 35 2.26 20.20 -6.12
C ASP A 35 3.53 19.36 -6.33
N ALA A 36 4.01 18.68 -5.30
CA ALA A 36 5.21 17.85 -5.37
C ALA A 36 4.96 16.49 -6.04
N ALA A 37 3.70 16.14 -6.32
CA ALA A 37 3.31 14.82 -6.82
C ALA A 37 3.85 13.67 -5.95
N ASP A 38 4.00 13.90 -4.64
CA ASP A 38 4.55 12.94 -3.69
C ASP A 38 3.49 11.88 -3.31
N PRO A 39 3.69 10.61 -3.70
CA PRO A 39 2.70 9.57 -3.44
C PRO A 39 2.51 9.27 -1.95
N GLU A 40 3.56 9.39 -1.12
CA GLU A 40 3.49 9.13 0.31
C GLU A 40 2.68 10.22 1.03
N LEU A 41 2.94 11.48 0.70
CA LEU A 41 2.17 12.59 1.25
C LEU A 41 0.71 12.55 0.81
N ARG A 42 0.43 12.28 -0.47
CA ARG A 42 -0.94 12.11 -0.98
C ARG A 42 -1.68 11.00 -0.26
N HIS A 43 -1.02 9.85 -0.07
CA HIS A 43 -1.62 8.74 0.66
C HIS A 43 -1.92 9.12 2.12
N LEU A 44 -0.99 9.81 2.77
CA LEU A 44 -1.14 10.29 4.14
C LEU A 44 -2.34 11.24 4.28
N VAL A 45 -2.44 12.23 3.39
CA VAL A 45 -3.56 13.17 3.32
C VAL A 45 -4.88 12.43 3.13
N ARG A 46 -4.96 11.57 2.10
CA ARG A 46 -6.15 10.80 1.78
C ARG A 46 -6.65 9.95 2.96
N VAL A 47 -5.75 9.26 3.65
CA VAL A 47 -6.12 8.46 4.83
C VAL A 47 -6.73 9.34 5.93
N VAL A 48 -6.20 10.54 6.14
CA VAL A 48 -6.76 11.46 7.15
C VAL A 48 -8.12 11.99 6.71
N GLU A 49 -8.31 12.31 5.44
CA GLU A 49 -9.60 12.75 4.89
C GLU A 49 -10.67 11.66 4.96
N ASP A 50 -10.34 10.44 4.56
CA ASP A 50 -11.27 9.31 4.52
C ASP A 50 -11.74 8.86 5.92
N TYR A 51 -10.85 8.93 6.90
CA TYR A 51 -11.11 8.41 8.25
C TYR A 51 -11.34 9.49 9.32
N GLY A 52 -10.83 10.71 9.11
CA GLY A 52 -11.05 11.86 9.99
C GLY A 52 -10.80 11.55 11.46
N GLY A 53 -11.76 11.91 12.32
CA GLY A 53 -11.69 11.67 13.76
C GLY A 53 -11.56 10.20 14.19
N ARG A 54 -11.72 9.23 13.28
CA ARG A 54 -11.53 7.80 13.56
C ARG A 54 -10.06 7.36 13.54
N VAL A 55 -9.16 8.16 12.95
CA VAL A 55 -7.74 7.82 12.78
C VAL A 55 -7.08 7.35 14.08
N PRO A 56 -7.19 8.06 15.23
CA PRO A 56 -6.54 7.62 16.47
C PRO A 56 -7.04 6.25 16.94
N ALA A 57 -8.35 6.02 16.88
CA ALA A 57 -8.94 4.76 17.32
C ALA A 57 -8.51 3.59 16.42
N LEU A 58 -8.45 3.80 15.10
CA LEU A 58 -7.98 2.81 14.15
C LEU A 58 -6.49 2.48 14.33
N VAL A 59 -5.67 3.49 14.55
CA VAL A 59 -4.24 3.28 14.84
C VAL A 59 -4.06 2.48 16.13
N GLU A 60 -4.82 2.77 17.18
CA GLU A 60 -4.76 2.02 18.45
C GLU A 60 -5.25 0.58 18.27
N GLN A 61 -6.31 0.35 17.52
CA GLN A 61 -6.78 -0.99 17.18
C GLN A 61 -5.74 -1.81 16.44
N ILE A 62 -5.03 -1.21 15.49
CA ILE A 62 -3.95 -1.89 14.76
C ILE A 62 -2.79 -2.20 15.71
N ARG A 63 -2.37 -1.23 16.52
CA ARG A 63 -1.26 -1.41 17.49
C ARG A 63 -1.54 -2.47 18.54
N SER A 64 -2.75 -2.47 19.10
CA SER A 64 -3.14 -3.42 20.16
C SER A 64 -3.30 -4.85 19.63
N ARG A 65 -3.53 -5.02 18.33
CA ARG A 65 -3.64 -6.33 17.67
C ARG A 65 -2.37 -6.76 16.95
N HIS A 66 -1.35 -5.90 16.93
CA HIS A 66 -0.08 -6.23 16.32
C HIS A 66 0.61 -7.35 17.10
N VAL A 67 0.94 -8.43 16.39
CA VAL A 67 1.71 -9.55 16.91
C VAL A 67 3.08 -9.52 16.24
N ALA A 68 4.14 -9.38 17.03
CA ALA A 68 5.49 -9.56 16.54
C ALA A 68 5.78 -11.07 16.45
N LEU A 69 5.83 -11.59 15.23
CA LEU A 69 6.13 -13.00 15.00
C LEU A 69 7.60 -13.15 14.62
N ASP A 70 8.28 -14.07 15.29
CA ASP A 70 9.53 -14.58 14.77
C ASP A 70 9.28 -15.60 13.64
N LYS A 71 10.33 -15.92 12.87
CA LYS A 71 10.17 -16.82 11.72
C LYS A 71 9.70 -18.23 12.09
N ALA A 72 9.88 -18.65 13.32
CA ALA A 72 9.47 -19.98 13.79
C ALA A 72 7.98 -20.08 14.11
N ALA A 73 7.35 -18.96 14.46
CA ALA A 73 5.94 -18.91 14.82
C ALA A 73 4.99 -18.69 13.61
N TRP A 74 5.53 -18.56 12.39
CA TRP A 74 4.73 -18.19 11.21
C TRP A 74 3.86 -19.32 10.68
N SER A 75 4.28 -20.58 10.83
CA SER A 75 3.51 -21.74 10.38
C SER A 75 2.20 -21.95 11.14
N ASP A 76 2.15 -21.49 12.38
CA ASP A 76 1.03 -21.73 13.30
C ASP A 76 0.15 -20.48 13.51
N PHE A 77 0.47 -19.39 12.79
CA PHE A 77 -0.28 -18.15 12.91
C PHE A 77 -1.55 -18.16 12.06
N ASP A 78 -2.69 -18.15 12.74
CA ASP A 78 -4.00 -17.97 12.11
C ASP A 78 -4.36 -16.48 12.06
N GLY A 79 -4.01 -15.80 10.97
CA GLY A 79 -4.24 -14.38 10.82
C GLY A 79 -3.83 -13.85 9.46
N VAL A 80 -3.86 -12.53 9.31
CA VAL A 80 -3.50 -11.83 8.07
C VAL A 80 -2.17 -11.11 8.25
N PHE A 81 -1.26 -11.36 7.32
CA PHE A 81 0.02 -10.66 7.19
C PHE A 81 -0.07 -9.55 6.17
N PHE A 82 0.29 -8.35 6.59
CA PHE A 82 0.58 -7.26 5.66
C PHE A 82 2.09 -7.14 5.50
N SER A 83 2.57 -7.27 4.29
CA SER A 83 3.99 -7.21 3.98
C SER A 83 4.23 -6.63 2.59
N THR A 84 5.36 -5.98 2.40
CA THR A 84 5.86 -5.71 1.05
C THR A 84 6.41 -7.00 0.45
N ALA A 85 6.39 -7.12 -0.89
CA ALA A 85 6.94 -8.28 -1.58
C ALA A 85 8.44 -8.50 -1.25
N HIS A 86 9.21 -7.41 -1.05
CA HIS A 86 10.60 -7.49 -0.63
C HIS A 86 10.78 -8.17 0.73
N LYS A 87 9.96 -7.81 1.71
CA LYS A 87 10.01 -8.42 3.06
C LYS A 87 9.49 -9.86 3.07
N ALA A 88 8.59 -10.19 2.15
CA ALA A 88 8.04 -11.53 1.99
C ALA A 88 8.99 -12.50 1.27
N LYS A 89 10.13 -12.02 0.74
CA LYS A 89 11.09 -12.88 0.05
C LYS A 89 11.61 -14.00 0.98
N GLY A 90 11.48 -15.25 0.52
CA GLY A 90 11.86 -16.44 1.29
C GLY A 90 10.80 -16.94 2.28
N LEU A 91 9.64 -16.27 2.35
CA LEU A 91 8.48 -16.73 3.10
C LEU A 91 7.48 -17.39 2.16
N GLU A 92 6.62 -18.24 2.69
CA GLU A 92 5.55 -18.89 1.96
C GLU A 92 4.26 -18.84 2.77
N PHE A 93 3.14 -18.62 2.09
CA PHE A 93 1.81 -18.50 2.67
C PHE A 93 0.83 -19.40 1.92
N ASP A 94 -0.17 -19.93 2.58
CA ASP A 94 -1.19 -20.74 1.91
C ASP A 94 -1.96 -19.91 0.89
N GLN A 95 -2.28 -18.66 1.24
CA GLN A 95 -2.98 -17.72 0.37
C GLN A 95 -2.24 -16.39 0.34
N VAL A 96 -2.15 -15.78 -0.83
CA VAL A 96 -1.61 -14.45 -1.03
C VAL A 96 -2.65 -13.58 -1.72
N TRP A 97 -2.87 -12.39 -1.18
CA TRP A 97 -3.70 -11.36 -1.80
C TRP A 97 -2.78 -10.23 -2.24
N LEU A 98 -2.81 -9.91 -3.52
CA LEU A 98 -2.05 -8.79 -4.08
C LEU A 98 -2.85 -7.51 -3.91
N ALA A 99 -2.21 -6.48 -3.38
CA ALA A 99 -2.72 -5.12 -3.44
C ALA A 99 -2.47 -4.51 -4.83
N ASP A 100 -3.13 -3.41 -5.14
CA ASP A 100 -3.07 -2.78 -6.48
C ASP A 100 -2.01 -1.68 -6.55
N ASP A 101 -0.79 -2.02 -6.11
CA ASP A 101 0.34 -1.09 -5.98
C ASP A 101 1.66 -1.60 -6.60
N PHE A 102 1.60 -2.67 -7.43
CA PHE A 102 2.81 -3.25 -8.02
C PHE A 102 3.26 -2.53 -9.29
N MET A 103 2.38 -2.46 -10.27
CA MET A 103 2.68 -1.88 -11.58
C MET A 103 1.41 -1.52 -12.31
N ARG A 104 1.54 -0.61 -13.29
CA ARG A 104 0.45 -0.31 -14.21
C ARG A 104 0.49 -1.26 -15.38
N PHE A 105 -0.67 -1.75 -15.82
CA PHE A 105 -0.83 -2.57 -17.01
C PHE A 105 -1.36 -1.77 -18.18
N PHE A 106 -2.02 -0.63 -17.90
CA PHE A 106 -2.61 0.26 -18.88
C PHE A 106 -2.22 1.70 -18.60
N GLU A 107 -2.11 2.48 -19.68
CA GLU A 107 -1.96 3.92 -19.65
C GLU A 107 -2.84 4.52 -20.75
N ASP A 108 -3.66 5.51 -20.42
CA ASP A 108 -4.62 6.15 -21.33
C ASP A 108 -5.51 5.14 -22.11
N GLY A 109 -5.93 4.06 -21.46
CA GLY A 109 -6.75 3.01 -22.04
C GLY A 109 -6.02 2.06 -22.99
N ARG A 110 -4.69 2.20 -23.15
CA ARG A 110 -3.81 1.34 -23.93
C ARG A 110 -3.01 0.40 -23.04
N GLU A 111 -2.90 -0.85 -23.46
CA GLU A 111 -1.99 -1.79 -22.80
C GLU A 111 -0.54 -1.33 -22.96
N LEU A 112 0.20 -1.34 -21.85
CA LEU A 112 1.65 -1.07 -21.86
C LEU A 112 2.40 -2.23 -22.50
N THR A 113 3.41 -1.91 -23.31
CA THR A 113 4.33 -2.90 -23.89
C THR A 113 5.39 -3.33 -22.86
N ALA A 114 6.07 -4.43 -23.13
CA ALA A 114 7.11 -4.93 -22.22
C ALA A 114 8.26 -3.93 -22.00
N ASP A 115 8.54 -3.08 -22.98
CA ASP A 115 9.61 -2.07 -22.90
C ASP A 115 9.18 -0.81 -22.12
N GLU A 116 7.89 -0.64 -21.89
CA GLU A 116 7.32 0.49 -21.13
C GLU A 116 7.13 0.13 -19.63
N VAL A 117 7.33 -1.12 -19.26
CA VAL A 117 7.18 -1.60 -17.90
C VAL A 117 8.55 -1.79 -17.25
N ASP A 118 8.72 -1.31 -16.01
CA ASP A 118 9.96 -1.51 -15.27
C ASP A 118 10.15 -3.01 -14.95
N GLN A 119 11.29 -3.55 -15.34
CA GLN A 119 11.65 -4.94 -15.08
C GLN A 119 11.72 -5.24 -13.57
N ALA A 120 12.04 -4.25 -12.75
CA ALA A 120 12.06 -4.41 -11.29
C ALA A 120 10.65 -4.66 -10.74
N ASP A 121 9.64 -3.96 -11.26
CA ASP A 121 8.24 -4.16 -10.88
C ASP A 121 7.72 -5.54 -11.31
N VAL A 122 8.07 -5.98 -12.52
CA VAL A 122 7.75 -7.34 -12.99
C VAL A 122 8.38 -8.40 -12.10
N ASN A 123 9.65 -8.24 -11.73
CA ASN A 123 10.34 -9.15 -10.84
C ASN A 123 9.71 -9.16 -9.44
N LEU A 124 9.28 -7.99 -8.95
CA LEU A 124 8.63 -7.86 -7.66
C LEU A 124 7.26 -8.55 -7.64
N LEU A 125 6.47 -8.36 -8.69
CA LEU A 125 5.19 -9.05 -8.87
C LEU A 125 5.40 -10.57 -8.94
N TYR A 126 6.41 -11.05 -9.68
CA TYR A 126 6.78 -12.46 -9.73
C TYR A 126 7.12 -13.01 -8.34
N VAL A 127 7.93 -12.27 -7.56
CA VAL A 127 8.25 -12.66 -6.17
C VAL A 127 6.98 -12.77 -5.34
N ALA A 128 6.07 -11.80 -5.42
CA ALA A 128 4.82 -11.82 -4.66
C ALA A 128 3.92 -13.01 -5.03
N LEU A 129 3.73 -13.26 -6.32
CA LEU A 129 2.94 -14.40 -6.83
C LEU A 129 3.49 -15.75 -6.35
N THR A 130 4.81 -15.90 -6.36
CA THR A 130 5.48 -17.15 -5.97
C THR A 130 5.54 -17.36 -4.46
N ARG A 131 4.97 -16.47 -3.64
CA ARG A 131 4.86 -16.67 -2.19
C ARG A 131 3.66 -17.55 -1.82
N ALA A 132 2.72 -17.76 -2.71
CA ALA A 132 1.54 -18.57 -2.45
C ALA A 132 1.82 -20.05 -2.67
N LYS A 133 1.42 -20.89 -1.70
CA LYS A 133 1.44 -22.34 -1.82
C LYS A 133 0.17 -22.91 -2.45
N ALA A 134 -0.98 -22.33 -2.15
CA ALA A 134 -2.26 -22.87 -2.57
C ALA A 134 -3.04 -21.93 -3.50
N SER A 135 -3.15 -20.65 -3.18
CA SER A 135 -3.93 -19.71 -3.99
C SER A 135 -3.42 -18.29 -3.95
N VAL A 136 -3.62 -17.57 -5.06
CA VAL A 136 -3.37 -16.12 -5.16
C VAL A 136 -4.68 -15.44 -5.53
N ARG A 137 -5.02 -14.40 -4.80
CA ARG A 137 -6.04 -13.43 -5.21
C ARG A 137 -5.35 -12.25 -5.87
N LEU A 138 -5.67 -12.04 -7.12
CA LEU A 138 -5.10 -10.94 -7.91
C LEU A 138 -5.72 -9.60 -7.51
N CYS A 139 -4.97 -8.52 -7.66
CA CYS A 139 -5.50 -7.17 -7.63
C CYS A 139 -6.38 -6.90 -8.86
N GLU A 140 -7.23 -5.88 -8.77
CA GLU A 140 -8.21 -5.57 -9.81
C GLU A 140 -7.56 -5.28 -11.15
N SER A 141 -6.53 -4.42 -11.18
CA SER A 141 -5.82 -4.06 -12.42
C SER A 141 -5.15 -5.26 -13.09
N PHE A 142 -4.63 -6.21 -12.32
CA PHE A 142 -4.01 -7.40 -12.89
C PHE A 142 -5.07 -8.38 -13.43
N ASP A 143 -6.19 -8.55 -12.75
CA ASP A 143 -7.28 -9.41 -13.21
C ASP A 143 -7.94 -8.85 -14.49
N GLU A 144 -8.12 -7.54 -14.58
CA GLU A 144 -8.55 -6.84 -15.79
C GLU A 144 -7.59 -7.08 -16.96
N TRP A 145 -6.28 -6.93 -16.73
CA TRP A 145 -5.26 -7.17 -17.75
C TRP A 145 -5.27 -8.62 -18.24
N LEU A 146 -5.38 -9.60 -17.36
CA LEU A 146 -5.48 -11.02 -17.75
C LEU A 146 -6.75 -11.27 -18.56
N SER A 147 -7.87 -10.67 -18.17
CA SER A 147 -9.14 -10.78 -18.90
C SER A 147 -9.04 -10.17 -20.29
N TYR A 148 -8.43 -8.99 -20.41
CA TYR A 148 -8.16 -8.34 -21.68
C TYR A 148 -7.29 -9.21 -22.62
N ARG A 149 -6.23 -9.81 -22.08
CA ARG A 149 -5.34 -10.72 -22.83
C ARG A 149 -6.03 -12.01 -23.28
N ARG A 150 -6.93 -12.56 -22.49
CA ARG A 150 -7.72 -13.76 -22.86
C ARG A 150 -8.68 -13.50 -24.02
N LEU A 151 -9.20 -12.30 -24.14
CA LEU A 151 -10.15 -11.90 -25.20
C LEU A 151 -9.45 -11.55 -26.53
N ARG A 152 -8.14 -11.42 -26.54
CA ARG A 152 -7.33 -11.18 -27.76
C ARG A 152 -6.41 -12.38 -28.03
N PRO A 153 -6.91 -13.44 -28.73
CA PRO A 153 -6.02 -14.51 -29.18
C PRO A 153 -4.97 -13.92 -30.14
N ARG A 154 -3.74 -14.42 -30.06
CA ARG A 154 -2.60 -14.02 -30.90
C ARG A 154 -2.90 -14.24 -32.37
#